data_9c10dda523dff04a67a4c94a6c83c2d5
#
_entry.id   9c10dda523dff04a67a4c94a6c83c2d5
#
_cell.length_a   1.000
_cell.length_b   1.000
_cell.length_c   1.000
_cell.angle_alpha   90.00
_cell.angle_beta   90.00
_cell.angle_gamma   90.00
#
_symmetry.space_group_name_H-M   'P 1'
#
loop_
_entity.id
_entity.type
_entity.pdbx_description
1 polymer ?
#
loop_
_entity_poly.entity_id
_entity_poly.type
_entity_poly.pdbx_seq_one_letter_code
_entity_poly.pdbx_strand_id
1 'polypeptide(L)'
;MSHAPSEETHIRVLIADDDRAFLSSLQVLIDRQPELAVIGTALDGLEAIELADDLDPDAVVIDLHMPLLDGVSAAARLRRDHPNLCLIALTGDDAPALHRAVREAGADEVLLKSELVEGLLVRLAAARARS
;
A
#
# COMPACT_ATOMS: atom_id res chain seq x y z
N MET A 1 -12.05 -28.73 -8.20
CA MET A 1 -11.58 -28.11 -8.20
C MET A 1 -11.57 -26.98 -8.20
N SER A 2 -11.60 -26.61 -8.13
CA SER A 2 -11.45 -25.73 -8.43
C SER A 2 -10.93 -24.75 -7.91
N HIS A 3 -10.68 -24.30 -7.59
CA HIS A 3 -10.19 -23.51 -7.18
C HIS A 3 -9.30 -22.66 -7.32
N ALA A 4 -8.80 -22.55 -7.19
CA ALA A 4 -7.43 -22.14 -7.41
C ALA A 4 -7.26 -20.97 -8.34
N PRO A 5 -8.01 -20.82 -9.39
CA PRO A 5 -7.88 -19.65 -10.26
C PRO A 5 -8.06 -18.32 -9.54
N SER A 6 -8.88 -18.29 -8.50
CA SER A 6 -9.11 -17.04 -7.78
C SER A 6 -7.85 -16.55 -7.06
N GLU A 7 -7.02 -17.46 -6.58
CA GLU A 7 -5.78 -17.05 -5.91
C GLU A 7 -4.81 -16.38 -6.87
N GLU A 8 -4.76 -16.86 -8.11
CA GLU A 8 -3.87 -16.30 -9.10
C GLU A 8 -4.28 -14.91 -9.55
N THR A 9 -5.56 -14.59 -9.39
CA THR A 9 -6.08 -13.30 -9.82
C THR A 9 -6.11 -12.28 -8.69
N HIS A 10 -5.81 -12.69 -7.45
CA HIS A 10 -5.78 -11.76 -6.33
C HIS A 10 -4.60 -10.81 -6.42
N ILE A 11 -4.85 -9.55 -6.17
CA ILE A 11 -3.79 -8.59 -5.90
C ILE A 11 -3.45 -8.72 -4.42
N ARG A 12 -2.21 -9.03 -4.14
CA ARG A 12 -1.71 -9.25 -2.79
C ARG A 12 -1.21 -7.92 -2.23
N VAL A 13 -1.87 -7.45 -1.17
CA VAL A 13 -1.68 -6.09 -0.65
C VAL A 13 -1.07 -6.12 0.73
N LEU A 14 0.02 -5.37 0.91
CA LEU A 14 0.61 -5.10 2.21
C LEU A 14 0.18 -3.69 2.63
N ILE A 15 -0.33 -3.54 3.85
CA ILE A 15 -0.75 -2.23 4.34
C ILE A 15 0.07 -1.85 5.58
N ALA A 16 0.45 -0.58 5.66
CA ALA A 16 1.32 -0.09 6.73
C ALA A 16 0.82 1.23 7.27
N ASP A 17 0.57 1.27 8.58
CA ASP A 17 0.11 2.46 9.29
C ASP A 17 0.30 2.20 10.78
N ASP A 18 0.76 3.20 11.53
CA ASP A 18 0.96 3.03 12.96
C ASP A 18 -0.33 3.18 13.76
N ASP A 19 -1.40 3.64 13.14
CA ASP A 19 -2.72 3.73 13.76
C ASP A 19 -3.44 2.39 13.56
N ARG A 20 -3.51 1.58 14.62
CA ARG A 20 -4.09 0.23 14.56
C ARG A 20 -5.56 0.24 14.18
N ALA A 21 -6.31 1.24 14.65
CA ALA A 21 -7.74 1.33 14.32
C ALA A 21 -7.94 1.61 12.83
N PHE A 22 -7.15 2.53 12.28
CA PHE A 22 -7.20 2.83 10.86
C PHE A 22 -6.79 1.60 10.03
N LEU A 23 -5.75 0.92 10.46
CA LEU A 23 -5.24 -0.27 9.78
C LEU A 23 -6.30 -1.37 9.73
N SER A 24 -7.01 -1.60 10.84
CA SER A 24 -8.09 -2.58 10.90
C SER A 24 -9.24 -2.21 9.96
N SER A 25 -9.61 -0.94 9.95
CA SER A 25 -10.68 -0.47 9.05
C SER A 25 -10.28 -0.64 7.58
N LEU A 26 -9.04 -0.32 7.27
CA LEU A 26 -8.52 -0.45 5.92
C LEU A 26 -8.49 -1.92 5.48
N GLN A 27 -8.10 -2.81 6.39
CA GLN A 27 -8.07 -4.23 6.11
C GLN A 27 -9.47 -4.76 5.78
N VAL A 28 -10.46 -4.37 6.57
CA VAL A 28 -11.84 -4.78 6.33
C VAL A 28 -12.31 -4.27 4.96
N LEU A 29 -11.99 -3.02 4.65
CA LEU A 29 -12.39 -2.42 3.38
C LEU A 29 -11.81 -3.19 2.19
N ILE A 30 -10.52 -3.48 2.24
CA ILE A 30 -9.84 -4.17 1.15
C ILE A 30 -10.32 -5.61 1.04
N ASP A 31 -10.49 -6.30 2.16
CA ASP A 31 -10.90 -7.70 2.16
C ASP A 31 -12.32 -7.92 1.62
N ARG A 32 -13.13 -6.87 1.58
CA ARG A 32 -14.46 -6.97 0.98
C ARG A 32 -14.42 -7.07 -0.54
N GLN A 33 -13.29 -6.76 -1.14
CA GLN A 33 -13.13 -6.83 -2.60
C GLN A 33 -12.62 -8.20 -2.98
N PRO A 34 -13.36 -8.96 -3.82
CA PRO A 34 -12.96 -10.34 -4.11
C PRO A 34 -11.61 -10.43 -4.83
N GLU A 35 -11.18 -9.36 -5.52
CA GLU A 35 -9.92 -9.37 -6.25
C GLU A 35 -8.72 -9.01 -5.40
N LEU A 36 -8.94 -8.55 -4.17
CA LEU A 36 -7.86 -8.06 -3.32
C LEU A 36 -7.70 -8.94 -2.08
N ALA A 37 -6.48 -9.09 -1.63
CA ALA A 37 -6.19 -9.84 -0.40
C ALA A 37 -5.11 -9.11 0.39
N VAL A 38 -5.41 -8.76 1.63
CA VAL A 38 -4.40 -8.21 2.54
C VAL A 38 -3.56 -9.38 3.03
N ILE A 39 -2.28 -9.37 2.71
CA ILE A 39 -1.37 -10.45 3.07
C ILE A 39 -0.49 -10.13 4.26
N GLY A 40 -0.49 -8.89 4.70
CA GLY A 40 0.27 -8.50 5.87
C GLY A 40 -0.03 -7.07 6.28
N THR A 41 0.26 -6.77 7.54
CA THR A 41 0.10 -5.43 8.08
C THR A 41 1.38 -5.04 8.82
N ALA A 42 1.78 -3.78 8.70
CA ALA A 42 2.96 -3.25 9.35
C ALA A 42 2.59 -2.01 10.15
N LEU A 43 3.27 -1.80 11.27
CA LEU A 43 3.02 -0.66 12.15
C LEU A 43 4.09 0.42 12.05
N ASP A 44 5.13 0.18 11.27
CA ASP A 44 6.19 1.16 11.03
C ASP A 44 6.88 0.88 9.70
N GLY A 45 7.74 1.81 9.29
CA GLY A 45 8.38 1.74 7.98
C GLY A 45 9.38 0.60 7.85
N LEU A 46 10.09 0.25 8.91
CA LEU A 46 11.04 -0.86 8.86
C LEU A 46 10.30 -2.19 8.71
N GLU A 47 9.23 -2.37 9.46
CA GLU A 47 8.44 -3.58 9.36
C GLU A 47 7.83 -3.71 7.96
N ALA A 48 7.38 -2.59 7.38
CA ALA A 48 6.83 -2.60 6.03
C ALA A 48 7.85 -3.09 5.01
N ILE A 49 9.10 -2.64 5.14
CA ILE A 49 10.18 -3.07 4.25
C ILE A 49 10.48 -4.55 4.42
N GLU A 50 10.58 -5.01 5.68
CA GLU A 50 10.85 -6.41 5.97
C GLU A 50 9.77 -7.32 5.41
N LEU A 51 8.51 -6.95 5.62
CA LEU A 51 7.39 -7.74 5.12
C LEU A 51 7.32 -7.72 3.59
N ALA A 52 7.64 -6.60 2.96
CA ALA A 52 7.68 -6.54 1.50
C ALA A 52 8.73 -7.48 0.94
N ASP A 53 9.89 -7.55 1.57
CA ASP A 53 10.96 -8.46 1.14
C ASP A 53 10.54 -9.92 1.33
N ASP A 54 9.86 -10.23 2.43
CA ASP A 54 9.47 -11.60 2.75
C ASP A 54 8.27 -12.08 1.92
N LEU A 55 7.31 -11.20 1.68
CA LEU A 55 6.02 -11.58 1.09
C LEU A 55 5.92 -11.26 -0.39
N ASP A 56 6.76 -10.37 -0.90
CA ASP A 56 6.76 -9.95 -2.30
C ASP A 56 5.36 -9.55 -2.77
N PRO A 57 4.75 -8.54 -2.16
CA PRO A 57 3.38 -8.15 -2.50
C PRO A 57 3.27 -7.52 -3.88
N ASP A 58 2.06 -7.50 -4.43
CA ASP A 58 1.77 -6.80 -5.67
C ASP A 58 1.59 -5.31 -5.44
N ALA A 59 1.10 -4.94 -4.27
CA ALA A 59 0.85 -3.55 -3.91
C ALA A 59 1.18 -3.31 -2.44
N VAL A 60 1.66 -2.11 -2.17
CA VAL A 60 1.86 -1.63 -0.79
C VAL A 60 1.11 -0.31 -0.63
N VAL A 61 0.33 -0.23 0.44
CA VAL A 61 -0.33 1.00 0.85
C VAL A 61 0.35 1.45 2.13
N ILE A 62 1.01 2.60 2.11
CA ILE A 62 1.87 3.01 3.21
C ILE A 62 1.54 4.43 3.67
N ASP A 63 1.33 4.59 4.99
CA ASP A 63 1.16 5.90 5.61
C ASP A 63 2.50 6.64 5.61
N LEU A 64 2.47 7.94 5.30
CA LEU A 64 3.68 8.75 5.26
C LEU A 64 4.20 9.14 6.65
N HIS A 65 3.35 9.07 7.67
CA HIS A 65 3.71 9.49 9.03
C HIS A 65 3.77 8.30 9.96
N MET A 66 4.91 7.61 9.95
CA MET A 66 5.13 6.45 10.82
C MET A 66 6.45 6.58 11.56
N PRO A 67 6.55 5.93 12.73
CA PRO A 67 7.81 5.95 13.48
C PRO A 67 8.89 5.11 12.82
N LEU A 68 10.10 5.27 13.27
CA LEU A 68 11.32 4.54 12.92
C LEU A 68 11.86 4.89 11.55
N LEU A 69 11.04 4.81 10.52
CA LEU A 69 11.45 5.19 9.18
C LEU A 69 10.27 5.90 8.53
N ASP A 70 10.49 7.13 8.09
CA ASP A 70 9.41 7.92 7.49
C ASP A 70 8.95 7.32 6.16
N GLY A 71 7.74 7.70 5.74
CA GLY A 71 7.11 7.11 4.57
C GLY A 71 7.82 7.42 3.26
N VAL A 72 8.46 8.59 3.15
CA VAL A 72 9.20 8.94 1.93
C VAL A 72 10.43 8.05 1.77
N SER A 73 11.18 7.87 2.86
CA SER A 73 12.36 6.99 2.85
C SER A 73 11.96 5.53 2.61
N ALA A 74 10.87 5.09 3.23
CA ALA A 74 10.36 3.74 3.01
C ALA A 74 9.93 3.54 1.57
N ALA A 75 9.24 4.53 0.98
CA ALA A 75 8.80 4.47 -0.41
C ALA A 75 10.00 4.35 -1.35
N ALA A 76 11.06 5.11 -1.10
CA ALA A 76 12.26 5.05 -1.93
C ALA A 76 12.89 3.66 -1.90
N ARG A 77 12.98 3.05 -0.72
CA ARG A 77 13.53 1.70 -0.58
C ARG A 77 12.65 0.65 -1.24
N LEU A 78 11.34 0.75 -1.02
CA LEU A 78 10.40 -0.19 -1.62
C LEU A 78 10.46 -0.13 -3.15
N ARG A 79 10.52 1.07 -3.71
CA ARG A 79 10.61 1.21 -5.17
C ARG A 79 11.93 0.67 -5.71
N ARG A 80 13.03 0.93 -5.02
CA ARG A 80 14.33 0.45 -5.45
C ARG A 80 14.39 -1.08 -5.47
N ASP A 81 13.88 -1.71 -4.41
CA ASP A 81 13.99 -3.15 -4.22
C ASP A 81 12.87 -3.91 -4.94
N HIS A 82 11.75 -3.25 -5.24
CA HIS A 82 10.59 -3.86 -5.88
C HIS A 82 10.11 -2.96 -7.02
N PRO A 83 10.81 -2.97 -8.17
CA PRO A 83 10.54 -1.98 -9.25
C PRO A 83 9.13 -2.04 -9.84
N ASN A 84 8.49 -3.20 -9.80
CA ASN A 84 7.15 -3.37 -10.40
C ASN A 84 6.02 -3.22 -9.41
N LEU A 85 6.34 -2.87 -8.17
CA LEU A 85 5.36 -2.73 -7.11
C LEU A 85 4.38 -1.59 -7.38
N CYS A 86 3.10 -1.81 -7.11
CA CYS A 86 2.13 -0.72 -7.05
C CYS A 86 2.25 -0.08 -5.68
N LEU A 87 2.74 1.14 -5.62
CA LEU A 87 3.06 1.80 -4.35
C LEU A 87 2.13 3.00 -4.16
N ILE A 88 1.27 2.92 -3.15
CA ILE A 88 0.29 3.96 -2.84
C ILE A 88 0.60 4.54 -1.47
N ALA A 89 0.84 5.83 -1.42
CA ALA A 89 1.10 6.53 -0.17
C ALA A 89 -0.19 7.15 0.35
N LEU A 90 -0.38 7.07 1.67
CA LEU A 90 -1.51 7.68 2.36
C LEU A 90 -1.01 8.79 3.26
N THR A 91 -1.75 9.87 3.34
CA THR A 91 -1.42 10.96 4.25
C THR A 91 -2.68 11.64 4.74
N GLY A 92 -2.66 12.13 5.99
CA GLY A 92 -3.70 13.02 6.50
C GLY A 92 -3.42 14.47 6.16
N ASP A 93 -2.29 14.73 5.54
CA ASP A 93 -1.75 16.07 5.34
C ASP A 93 -1.76 16.43 3.86
N ASP A 94 -2.44 17.52 3.51
CA ASP A 94 -2.50 18.00 2.14
C ASP A 94 -1.38 19.01 1.89
N ALA A 95 -0.14 18.53 1.98
CA ALA A 95 1.05 19.36 1.78
C ALA A 95 1.65 19.04 0.40
N PRO A 96 1.58 19.97 -0.56
CA PRO A 96 2.08 19.69 -1.92
C PRO A 96 3.55 19.27 -1.97
N ALA A 97 4.38 19.84 -1.10
CA ALA A 97 5.80 19.48 -1.06
C ALA A 97 6.00 18.03 -0.65
N LEU A 98 5.22 17.56 0.33
CA LEU A 98 5.30 16.16 0.79
C LEU A 98 4.81 15.22 -0.30
N HIS A 99 3.70 15.55 -0.96
CA HIS A 99 3.18 14.74 -2.05
C HIS A 99 4.18 14.62 -3.18
N ARG A 100 4.84 15.73 -3.54
CA ARG A 100 5.86 15.73 -4.57
C ARG A 100 7.04 14.87 -4.18
N ALA A 101 7.51 15.00 -2.93
CA ALA A 101 8.66 14.25 -2.45
C ALA A 101 8.41 12.74 -2.52
N VAL A 102 7.23 12.28 -2.13
CA VAL A 102 6.95 10.83 -2.12
C VAL A 102 6.73 10.30 -3.54
N ARG A 103 6.17 11.11 -4.44
CA ARG A 103 6.07 10.71 -5.85
C ARG A 103 7.45 10.57 -6.48
N GLU A 104 8.35 11.50 -6.18
CA GLU A 104 9.73 11.44 -6.67
C GLU A 104 10.48 10.25 -6.08
N ALA A 105 10.13 9.87 -4.86
CA ALA A 105 10.71 8.68 -4.22
C ALA A 105 10.22 7.39 -4.87
N GLY A 106 9.11 7.42 -5.61
CA GLY A 106 8.65 6.27 -6.35
C GLY A 106 7.22 5.84 -6.12
N ALA A 107 6.45 6.59 -5.32
CA ALA A 107 5.05 6.26 -5.13
C ALA A 107 4.27 6.51 -6.44
N ASP A 108 3.42 5.59 -6.79
CA ASP A 108 2.58 5.73 -7.98
C ASP A 108 1.45 6.71 -7.73
N GLU A 109 0.92 6.73 -6.52
CA GLU A 109 -0.18 7.60 -6.14
C GLU A 109 -0.02 8.06 -4.71
N VAL A 110 -0.58 9.24 -4.41
CA VAL A 110 -0.67 9.76 -3.07
C VAL A 110 -2.14 10.09 -2.82
N LEU A 111 -2.72 9.52 -1.78
CA LEU A 111 -4.12 9.72 -1.44
C LEU A 111 -4.24 10.31 -0.04
N LEU A 112 -5.17 11.25 0.13
CA LEU A 112 -5.53 11.72 1.45
C LEU A 112 -6.36 10.66 2.16
N LYS A 113 -6.12 10.46 3.45
CA LYS A 113 -6.90 9.49 4.23
C LYS A 113 -8.40 9.80 4.19
N SER A 114 -8.76 11.08 4.06
CA SER A 114 -10.16 11.48 3.96
C SER A 114 -10.83 11.07 2.66
N GLU A 115 -10.05 10.77 1.62
CA GLU A 115 -10.56 10.37 0.31
C GLU A 115 -10.38 8.89 0.05
N LEU A 116 -10.02 8.17 1.06
CA LEU A 116 -9.43 6.85 0.96
C LEU A 116 -10.29 5.81 0.26
N VAL A 117 -11.56 5.76 0.60
CA VAL A 117 -12.39 4.59 0.26
C VAL A 117 -12.45 4.37 -1.25
N GLU A 118 -12.95 5.38 -1.96
CA GLU A 118 -13.14 5.23 -3.40
C GLU A 118 -11.83 5.29 -4.15
N GLY A 119 -10.95 6.21 -3.77
CA GLY A 119 -9.69 6.40 -4.46
C GLY A 119 -8.80 5.18 -4.38
N LEU A 120 -8.70 4.57 -3.20
CA LEU A 120 -7.84 3.40 -3.01
C LEU A 120 -8.31 2.22 -3.85
N LEU A 121 -9.60 1.93 -3.82
CA LEU A 121 -10.13 0.79 -4.56
C LEU A 121 -9.94 0.98 -6.06
N VAL A 122 -10.12 2.18 -6.56
CA VAL A 122 -9.90 2.47 -7.97
C VAL A 122 -8.43 2.27 -8.35
N ARG A 123 -7.50 2.74 -7.50
CA ARG A 123 -6.06 2.59 -7.78
C ARG A 123 -5.62 1.14 -7.75
N LEU A 124 -6.13 0.37 -6.81
CA LEU A 124 -5.80 -1.05 -6.73
C LEU A 124 -6.36 -1.83 -7.91
N ALA A 125 -7.57 -1.49 -8.34
CA ALA A 125 -8.15 -2.12 -9.52
C ALA A 125 -7.35 -1.77 -10.77
N ALA A 126 -6.86 -0.54 -10.89
CA ALA A 126 -6.01 -0.14 -12.00
C ALA A 126 -4.68 -0.89 -12.01
N ALA A 127 -4.12 -1.15 -10.82
CA ALA A 127 -2.89 -1.93 -10.71
C ALA A 127 -3.10 -3.34 -11.22
N ARG A 128 -4.24 -3.95 -10.89
CA ARG A 128 -4.59 -5.27 -11.39
C ARG A 128 -4.68 -5.28 -12.91
N ALA A 129 -5.28 -4.25 -13.50
CA ALA A 129 -5.44 -4.17 -14.94
C ALA A 129 -4.09 -4.05 -15.67
N ARG A 130 -3.09 -3.46 -15.00
CA ARG A 130 -1.74 -3.33 -15.58
C ARG A 130 -0.90 -4.60 -15.43
N SER A 131 -1.29 -5.47 -14.55
CA SER A 131 -0.58 -6.75 -14.33
C SER A 131 -0.97 -7.80 -15.37
#